data_480ddf4be2e1b9dba9cbcae5ce45c1bd
#
_entry.id   480ddf4be2e1b9dba9cbcae5ce45c1bd
#
_cell.length_a   1.000
_cell.length_b   1.000
_cell.length_c   1.000
_cell.angle_alpha   90.00
_cell.angle_beta   90.00
_cell.angle_gamma   90.00
#
_symmetry.space_group_name_H-M   'P 1'
#
loop_
_entity.id
_entity.type
_entity.pdbx_description
1 polymer ?
#
loop_
_entity_poly.entity_id
_entity_poly.type
_entity_poly.pdbx_seq_one_letter_code
_entity_poly.pdbx_strand_id
1 'polypeptide(L)'
;YTETGTKTYDVKVLAYSKTNDYISADKKITVNVKPQPDQDLVNLLSGGSEKTWKINAAFDGHFSNGDDDVKYPGWWEAYAFSKNNKGFYDDEYTFNSDGTYTHKTNGDVYGKASYLKATFGSTGQSENSDKEIENYTLENYSTNYHTKKENDENILEFSDKGFVGFFVGKHNYTIECSDETNILLRSADTQGTAWYVWLTSEEVSTVASKDRFTKLIWEDNFDGSGKVDTNKWQYEVRNQWYNNEKQATTDREDNVKVENGVLKITAKKESYGGQQYTSGRIRTFTKLDFTYGR
;
A
#
# COMPACT_ATOMS: atom_id res chain seq x y z
N TYR A 1 -12.19 11.79 26.74
CA TYR A 1 -12.63 12.47 25.51
C TYR A 1 -12.26 11.54 24.35
N THR A 2 -13.25 10.88 23.76
CA THR A 2 -13.04 9.86 22.71
C THR A 2 -13.48 10.33 21.32
N GLU A 3 -14.20 11.46 21.26
CA GLU A 3 -14.67 11.99 19.97
C GLU A 3 -13.81 13.17 19.53
N THR A 4 -13.31 13.14 18.32
CA THR A 4 -12.52 14.21 17.72
C THR A 4 -13.38 15.42 17.36
N GLY A 5 -12.77 16.60 17.34
CA GLY A 5 -13.42 17.85 16.99
C GLY A 5 -13.47 18.86 18.14
N THR A 6 -14.06 20.01 17.86
CA THR A 6 -14.18 21.11 18.83
C THR A 6 -15.49 21.00 19.56
N LYS A 7 -15.43 20.80 20.89
CA LYS A 7 -16.62 20.80 21.77
C LYS A 7 -16.49 21.86 22.84
N THR A 8 -17.59 22.55 23.14
CA THR A 8 -17.68 23.53 24.22
C THR A 8 -18.48 22.92 25.36
N TYR A 9 -17.92 22.98 26.55
CA TYR A 9 -18.53 22.49 27.79
C TYR A 9 -18.85 23.64 28.69
N ASP A 10 -20.02 23.60 29.31
CA ASP A 10 -20.37 24.46 30.40
C ASP A 10 -19.84 23.84 31.70
N VAL A 11 -18.90 24.52 32.34
CA VAL A 11 -18.26 24.03 33.55
C VAL A 11 -18.72 24.94 34.69
N LYS A 12 -19.30 24.33 35.73
CA LYS A 12 -19.69 25.04 36.94
C LYS A 12 -18.71 24.74 38.06
N VAL A 13 -18.08 25.75 38.58
CA VAL A 13 -17.19 25.67 39.74
C VAL A 13 -18.01 26.09 40.97
N LEU A 14 -17.99 25.26 41.99
CA LEU A 14 -18.66 25.49 43.29
C LEU A 14 -17.61 25.59 44.37
N ALA A 15 -17.63 26.68 45.13
CA ALA A 15 -16.81 26.84 46.32
C ALA A 15 -17.72 26.87 47.57
N TYR A 16 -17.49 25.91 48.45
CA TYR A 16 -18.29 25.77 49.69
C TYR A 16 -17.62 26.41 50.88
N SER A 17 -18.40 27.09 51.71
CA SER A 17 -18.00 27.53 53.04
C SER A 17 -18.00 26.36 54.04
N LYS A 18 -17.45 26.58 55.22
CA LYS A 18 -17.53 25.61 56.34
C LYS A 18 -18.98 25.37 56.84
N THR A 19 -19.91 26.26 56.48
CA THR A 19 -21.32 26.18 56.83
C THR A 19 -22.20 25.63 55.72
N ASN A 20 -21.59 25.03 54.67
CA ASN A 20 -22.26 24.46 53.49
C ASN A 20 -22.91 25.46 52.53
N ASP A 21 -22.74 26.76 52.75
CA ASP A 21 -23.11 27.74 51.75
C ASP A 21 -22.12 27.69 50.60
N TYR A 22 -22.57 27.92 49.37
CA TYR A 22 -21.68 27.94 48.21
C TYR A 22 -21.85 29.18 47.35
N ILE A 23 -20.78 29.52 46.67
CA ILE A 23 -20.78 30.41 45.51
C ILE A 23 -20.46 29.63 44.28
N SER A 24 -21.06 30.01 43.17
CA SER A 24 -20.81 29.33 41.90
C SER A 24 -20.33 30.31 40.84
N ALA A 25 -19.46 29.83 39.97
CA ALA A 25 -19.08 30.51 38.75
C ALA A 25 -19.22 29.57 37.58
N ASP A 26 -19.90 30.00 36.53
CA ASP A 26 -20.07 29.26 35.29
C ASP A 26 -19.01 29.73 34.28
N LYS A 27 -18.36 28.80 33.61
CA LYS A 27 -17.36 29.07 32.56
C LYS A 27 -17.54 28.12 31.40
N LYS A 28 -17.47 28.67 30.19
CA LYS A 28 -17.38 27.86 28.97
C LYS A 28 -15.92 27.49 28.72
N ILE A 29 -15.68 26.19 28.53
CA ILE A 29 -14.36 25.68 28.15
C ILE A 29 -14.52 25.01 26.78
N THR A 30 -13.79 25.51 25.78
CA THR A 30 -13.71 24.88 24.46
C THR A 30 -12.52 23.98 24.44
N VAL A 31 -12.77 22.70 24.11
CA VAL A 31 -11.75 21.65 23.96
C VAL A 31 -11.73 21.23 22.50
N ASN A 32 -10.55 21.27 21.90
CA ASN A 32 -10.31 20.75 20.58
C ASN A 32 -9.58 19.41 20.71
N VAL A 33 -10.29 18.32 20.51
CA VAL A 33 -9.73 16.97 20.55
C VAL A 33 -9.25 16.62 19.14
N LYS A 34 -7.94 16.62 18.97
CA LYS A 34 -7.33 16.14 17.72
C LYS A 34 -7.38 14.61 17.66
N PRO A 35 -7.54 14.04 16.47
CA PRO A 35 -7.36 12.60 16.30
C PRO A 35 -5.99 12.19 16.86
N GLN A 36 -5.95 11.09 17.60
CA GLN A 36 -4.66 10.53 17.98
C GLN A 36 -4.09 9.76 16.79
N PRO A 37 -2.80 9.91 16.48
CA PRO A 37 -2.17 9.15 15.43
C PRO A 37 -2.18 7.65 15.78
N ASP A 38 -2.26 6.79 14.77
CA ASP A 38 -2.03 5.36 14.95
C ASP A 38 -0.54 5.13 15.24
N GLN A 39 -0.22 4.72 16.46
CA GLN A 39 1.16 4.63 16.94
C GLN A 39 1.95 3.53 16.23
N ASP A 40 1.31 2.46 15.79
CA ASP A 40 1.99 1.40 15.04
C ASP A 40 2.44 1.91 13.67
N LEU A 41 1.59 2.71 13.01
CA LEU A 41 1.95 3.36 11.74
C LEU A 41 3.01 4.46 11.94
N VAL A 42 2.94 5.21 13.03
CA VAL A 42 4.02 6.18 13.37
C VAL A 42 5.34 5.44 13.55
N ASN A 43 5.35 4.33 14.28
CA ASN A 43 6.57 3.55 14.52
C ASN A 43 7.10 2.92 13.22
N LEU A 44 6.23 2.44 12.33
CA LEU A 44 6.61 1.94 11.01
C LEU A 44 7.34 3.03 10.21
N LEU A 45 6.75 4.23 10.13
CA LEU A 45 7.27 5.34 9.33
C LEU A 45 8.55 5.94 9.92
N SER A 46 8.61 6.11 11.25
CA SER A 46 9.69 6.82 11.94
C SER A 46 10.75 5.91 12.57
N GLY A 47 10.54 4.58 12.57
CA GLY A 47 11.44 3.66 13.28
C GLY A 47 11.47 3.89 14.79
N GLY A 48 10.47 4.57 15.34
CA GLY A 48 10.40 4.94 16.76
C GLY A 48 11.13 6.23 17.14
N SER A 49 11.88 6.84 16.23
CA SER A 49 12.54 8.14 16.41
C SER A 49 12.50 8.95 15.12
N GLU A 50 13.43 8.71 14.23
CA GLU A 50 13.55 9.31 12.91
C GLU A 50 13.91 8.24 11.89
N LYS A 51 13.27 8.26 10.71
CA LYS A 51 13.57 7.33 9.63
C LYS A 51 13.39 8.01 8.28
N THR A 52 14.38 7.84 7.41
CA THR A 52 14.36 8.38 6.05
C THR A 52 14.05 7.27 5.06
N TRP A 53 13.15 7.58 4.14
CA TRP A 53 12.73 6.74 3.04
C TRP A 53 13.13 7.35 1.71
N LYS A 54 13.40 6.51 0.73
CA LYS A 54 13.72 6.87 -0.67
C LYS A 54 12.86 6.02 -1.60
N ILE A 55 12.68 6.47 -2.83
CA ILE A 55 12.02 5.64 -3.84
C ILE A 55 12.91 4.45 -4.17
N ASN A 56 12.35 3.24 -4.08
CA ASN A 56 13.08 2.01 -4.39
C ASN A 56 13.15 1.79 -5.92
N ALA A 57 13.97 2.58 -6.60
CA ALA A 57 14.04 2.65 -8.06
C ALA A 57 14.62 1.41 -8.75
N ALA A 58 15.19 0.47 -7.98
CA ALA A 58 16.03 -0.59 -8.52
C ALA A 58 15.27 -1.78 -9.13
N PHE A 59 13.94 -1.79 -9.13
CA PHE A 59 13.14 -2.88 -9.70
C PHE A 59 11.97 -2.39 -10.56
N ASP A 60 11.49 -3.26 -11.46
CA ASP A 60 10.32 -2.97 -12.30
C ASP A 60 9.04 -2.89 -11.45
N GLY A 61 8.20 -1.88 -11.69
CA GLY A 61 6.98 -1.66 -10.94
C GLY A 61 7.15 -0.87 -9.63
N HIS A 62 8.34 -0.31 -9.36
CA HIS A 62 8.56 0.58 -8.20
C HIS A 62 7.69 1.85 -8.25
N PHE A 63 7.26 2.25 -9.43
CA PHE A 63 6.29 3.29 -9.69
C PHE A 63 5.30 2.79 -10.75
N SER A 64 4.01 2.92 -10.48
CA SER A 64 2.98 2.33 -11.33
C SER A 64 1.62 3.03 -11.16
N ASN A 65 0.67 2.73 -12.04
CA ASN A 65 -0.68 3.24 -11.90
C ASN A 65 -1.75 2.21 -12.28
N GLY A 66 -2.98 2.51 -11.88
CA GLY A 66 -4.14 1.67 -12.14
C GLY A 66 -5.43 2.40 -11.83
N ASP A 67 -6.51 1.67 -11.89
CA ASP A 67 -7.83 2.11 -11.49
C ASP A 67 -7.95 2.15 -9.95
N ASP A 68 -8.41 3.27 -9.40
CA ASP A 68 -8.55 3.40 -7.93
C ASP A 68 -9.60 2.46 -7.34
N ASP A 69 -10.66 2.15 -8.09
CA ASP A 69 -11.71 1.22 -7.65
C ASP A 69 -11.19 -0.21 -7.51
N VAL A 70 -10.18 -0.58 -8.28
CA VAL A 70 -9.58 -1.93 -8.28
C VAL A 70 -8.51 -2.08 -7.19
N LYS A 71 -7.91 -0.97 -6.74
CA LYS A 71 -6.84 -0.91 -5.73
C LYS A 71 -5.61 -1.77 -6.09
N TYR A 72 -5.24 -1.76 -7.36
CA TYR A 72 -4.19 -2.58 -7.91
C TYR A 72 -3.58 -1.89 -9.15
N PRO A 73 -2.24 -1.84 -9.29
CA PRO A 73 -1.59 -1.24 -10.45
C PRO A 73 -1.72 -2.17 -11.68
N GLY A 74 -2.70 -1.92 -12.52
CA GLY A 74 -3.01 -2.77 -13.66
C GLY A 74 -2.83 -2.14 -15.03
N TRP A 75 -2.50 -0.82 -15.10
CA TRP A 75 -2.43 -0.13 -16.37
C TRP A 75 -0.99 0.03 -16.88
N TRP A 76 -0.08 0.45 -15.99
CA TRP A 76 1.29 0.73 -16.39
C TRP A 76 2.24 0.58 -15.18
N GLU A 77 3.47 0.14 -15.46
CA GLU A 77 4.57 0.03 -14.50
C GLU A 77 5.86 0.62 -15.08
N ALA A 78 6.61 1.32 -14.26
CA ALA A 78 7.93 1.83 -14.61
C ALA A 78 8.96 0.69 -14.56
N TYR A 79 9.82 0.62 -15.57
CA TYR A 79 11.04 -0.20 -15.48
C TYR A 79 12.03 0.41 -14.48
N ALA A 80 12.89 -0.43 -13.91
CA ALA A 80 13.94 0.01 -13.01
C ALA A 80 14.72 1.19 -13.58
N PHE A 81 14.89 2.24 -12.76
CA PHE A 81 15.57 3.48 -13.10
C PHE A 81 15.01 4.26 -14.31
N SER A 82 13.83 3.93 -14.82
CA SER A 82 13.29 4.59 -16.03
C SER A 82 12.92 6.07 -15.83
N LYS A 83 12.92 6.56 -14.60
CA LYS A 83 12.68 7.97 -14.26
C LYS A 83 13.95 8.70 -13.83
N ASN A 84 15.12 8.18 -14.20
CA ASN A 84 16.39 8.89 -14.02
C ASN A 84 16.32 10.30 -14.67
N ASN A 85 16.99 11.27 -14.07
CA ASN A 85 16.99 12.68 -14.49
C ASN A 85 15.64 13.40 -14.34
N LYS A 86 14.74 12.88 -13.52
CA LYS A 86 13.53 13.56 -13.08
C LYS A 86 13.65 13.84 -11.59
N GLY A 87 13.01 14.89 -11.09
CA GLY A 87 12.93 15.19 -9.67
C GLY A 87 12.12 14.11 -8.92
N PHE A 88 12.69 12.90 -8.80
CA PHE A 88 11.97 11.75 -8.30
C PHE A 88 12.82 10.78 -7.49
N TYR A 89 14.01 10.38 -7.96
CA TYR A 89 14.79 9.32 -7.30
C TYR A 89 15.79 9.84 -6.27
N ASP A 90 16.11 11.09 -6.28
CA ASP A 90 17.01 11.75 -5.33
C ASP A 90 16.27 12.38 -4.15
N ASP A 91 14.94 12.32 -4.15
CA ASP A 91 14.11 12.74 -3.04
C ASP A 91 14.35 11.88 -1.79
N GLU A 92 14.35 12.53 -0.62
CA GLU A 92 14.38 11.89 0.68
C GLU A 92 13.17 12.32 1.52
N TYR A 93 12.51 11.34 2.12
CA TYR A 93 11.28 11.50 2.90
C TYR A 93 11.54 11.10 4.36
N THR A 94 11.77 12.06 5.24
CA THR A 94 12.10 11.79 6.64
C THR A 94 10.88 11.98 7.53
N PHE A 95 10.53 10.93 8.27
CA PHE A 95 9.45 10.92 9.25
C PHE A 95 10.03 10.86 10.66
N ASN A 96 9.54 11.75 11.54
CA ASN A 96 9.87 11.77 12.96
C ASN A 96 8.70 11.26 13.80
N SER A 97 9.01 10.63 14.93
CA SER A 97 7.99 10.09 15.84
C SER A 97 7.11 11.13 16.51
N ASP A 98 7.49 12.40 16.46
CA ASP A 98 6.69 13.52 16.95
C ASP A 98 5.66 14.04 15.94
N GLY A 99 5.56 13.40 14.75
CA GLY A 99 4.64 13.78 13.69
C GLY A 99 5.19 14.82 12.72
N THR A 100 6.47 15.20 12.83
CA THR A 100 7.11 16.07 11.84
C THR A 100 7.60 15.26 10.64
N TYR A 101 7.55 15.89 9.47
CA TYR A 101 7.95 15.33 8.19
C TYR A 101 8.84 16.31 7.45
N THR A 102 9.92 15.82 6.86
CA THR A 102 10.81 16.61 6.02
C THR A 102 10.92 15.96 4.64
N HIS A 103 10.67 16.75 3.61
CA HIS A 103 10.90 16.39 2.22
C HIS A 103 12.16 17.13 1.72
N LYS A 104 13.22 16.38 1.50
CA LYS A 104 14.42 16.86 0.85
C LYS A 104 14.29 16.58 -0.65
N THR A 105 13.95 17.62 -1.40
CA THR A 105 13.64 17.56 -2.84
C THR A 105 14.88 17.64 -3.72
N ASN A 106 16.01 18.01 -3.14
CA ASN A 106 17.25 18.33 -3.87
C ASN A 106 17.08 19.35 -4.99
N GLY A 107 16.03 20.18 -4.93
CA GLY A 107 15.76 21.32 -5.81
C GLY A 107 14.59 21.14 -6.77
N ASP A 108 14.12 19.94 -6.98
CA ASP A 108 12.96 19.69 -7.84
C ASP A 108 12.15 18.45 -7.45
N VAL A 109 10.95 18.31 -8.04
CA VAL A 109 10.04 17.18 -7.84
C VAL A 109 9.31 16.83 -9.13
N TYR A 110 8.69 15.66 -9.17
CA TYR A 110 7.96 15.15 -10.32
C TYR A 110 6.45 15.02 -10.02
N GLY A 111 5.61 15.44 -10.97
CA GLY A 111 4.16 15.33 -10.79
C GLY A 111 3.33 15.84 -11.95
N LYS A 112 2.00 15.72 -11.82
CA LYS A 112 1.06 16.27 -12.80
C LYS A 112 1.09 17.80 -12.77
N ALA A 113 1.31 18.40 -13.94
CA ALA A 113 1.52 19.83 -14.13
C ALA A 113 0.41 20.70 -13.52
N SER A 114 -0.85 20.32 -13.71
CA SER A 114 -2.01 21.07 -13.18
C SER A 114 -2.01 21.11 -11.65
N TYR A 115 -1.71 20.01 -11.00
CA TYR A 115 -1.70 19.92 -9.54
C TYR A 115 -0.49 20.62 -8.93
N LEU A 116 0.71 20.44 -9.52
CA LEU A 116 1.92 21.16 -9.09
C LEU A 116 1.71 22.67 -9.15
N LYS A 117 1.22 23.19 -10.30
CA LYS A 117 0.95 24.61 -10.48
C LYS A 117 -0.13 25.15 -9.52
N ALA A 118 -1.19 24.35 -9.28
CA ALA A 118 -2.27 24.75 -8.37
C ALA A 118 -1.82 24.81 -6.90
N THR A 119 -0.96 23.89 -6.49
CA THR A 119 -0.52 23.78 -5.10
C THR A 119 0.67 24.67 -4.76
N PHE A 120 1.67 24.70 -5.65
CA PHE A 120 2.95 25.37 -5.38
C PHE A 120 3.19 26.63 -6.22
N GLY A 121 2.33 26.91 -7.21
CA GLY A 121 2.45 28.06 -8.11
C GLY A 121 3.07 27.68 -9.45
N SER A 122 3.21 28.66 -10.35
CA SER A 122 3.83 28.47 -11.65
C SER A 122 5.33 28.84 -11.59
N THR A 123 6.18 27.92 -12.00
CA THR A 123 7.64 28.12 -12.06
C THR A 123 8.15 28.36 -13.48
N GLY A 124 7.23 28.46 -14.47
CA GLY A 124 7.58 28.67 -15.87
C GLY A 124 8.06 27.43 -16.62
N GLN A 125 8.11 26.27 -15.94
CA GLN A 125 8.52 25.01 -16.56
C GLN A 125 7.44 24.42 -17.46
N SER A 126 7.88 23.81 -18.57
CA SER A 126 7.00 23.19 -19.54
C SER A 126 6.53 21.83 -19.08
N GLU A 127 5.29 21.49 -19.39
CA GLU A 127 4.76 20.14 -19.24
C GLU A 127 5.11 19.27 -20.45
N ASN A 128 5.27 17.98 -20.23
CA ASN A 128 5.46 16.97 -21.27
C ASN A 128 4.11 16.57 -21.93
N SER A 129 4.13 15.61 -22.86
CA SER A 129 2.92 15.09 -23.54
C SER A 129 1.89 14.48 -22.58
N ASP A 130 2.35 13.96 -21.45
CA ASP A 130 1.52 13.29 -20.44
C ASP A 130 0.98 14.26 -19.36
N LYS A 131 1.13 15.57 -19.64
CA LYS A 131 0.72 16.66 -18.75
C LYS A 131 1.44 16.63 -17.39
N GLU A 132 2.72 16.34 -17.41
CA GLU A 132 3.59 16.24 -16.24
C GLU A 132 4.72 17.25 -16.32
N ILE A 133 5.17 17.74 -15.18
CA ILE A 133 6.43 18.47 -15.06
C ILE A 133 7.44 17.55 -14.38
N GLU A 134 8.50 17.24 -15.10
CA GLU A 134 9.46 16.21 -14.71
C GLU A 134 10.48 16.70 -13.67
N ASN A 135 10.74 18.01 -13.65
CA ASN A 135 11.70 18.67 -12.75
C ASN A 135 11.08 20.00 -12.28
N TYR A 136 9.97 19.91 -11.54
CA TYR A 136 9.32 21.10 -11.00
C TYR A 136 10.13 21.64 -9.82
N THR A 137 10.62 22.88 -9.92
CA THR A 137 11.44 23.50 -8.89
C THR A 137 10.67 23.63 -7.58
N LEU A 138 11.18 22.98 -6.56
CA LEU A 138 10.64 23.01 -5.21
C LEU A 138 11.78 22.86 -4.19
N GLU A 139 11.92 23.85 -3.31
CA GLU A 139 12.89 23.80 -2.23
C GLU A 139 12.54 22.75 -1.18
N ASN A 140 13.54 22.27 -0.45
CA ASN A 140 13.34 21.41 0.70
C ASN A 140 12.38 22.05 1.70
N TYR A 141 11.50 21.29 2.30
CA TYR A 141 10.52 21.79 3.27
C TYR A 141 10.20 20.78 4.38
N SER A 142 9.65 21.30 5.46
CA SER A 142 9.10 20.44 6.52
C SER A 142 7.64 20.78 6.76
N THR A 143 6.87 19.78 7.15
CA THR A 143 5.47 19.89 7.54
C THR A 143 5.16 18.82 8.58
N ASN A 144 3.88 18.59 8.87
CA ASN A 144 3.48 17.51 9.76
C ASN A 144 2.77 16.41 8.99
N TYR A 145 2.86 15.18 9.52
CA TYR A 145 2.06 14.06 9.07
C TYR A 145 1.18 13.53 10.19
N HIS A 146 0.16 12.81 9.80
CA HIS A 146 -0.77 12.15 10.70
C HIS A 146 -1.08 10.75 10.14
N THR A 147 -1.27 9.78 11.03
CA THR A 147 -1.62 8.41 10.67
C THR A 147 -2.94 8.02 11.32
N LYS A 148 -3.73 7.25 10.62
CA LYS A 148 -4.99 6.68 11.14
C LYS A 148 -5.30 5.36 10.46
N LYS A 149 -6.16 4.56 11.10
CA LYS A 149 -6.84 3.43 10.45
C LYS A 149 -8.28 3.83 10.14
N GLU A 150 -8.71 3.62 8.91
CA GLU A 150 -10.05 3.95 8.46
C GLU A 150 -10.54 2.89 7.46
N ASN A 151 -11.70 2.26 7.70
CA ASN A 151 -12.26 1.19 6.85
C ASN A 151 -11.27 0.05 6.55
N ASP A 152 -10.51 -0.39 7.55
CA ASP A 152 -9.45 -1.39 7.45
C ASP A 152 -8.23 -0.95 6.59
N GLU A 153 -8.15 0.30 6.18
CA GLU A 153 -7.00 0.86 5.48
C GLU A 153 -6.08 1.63 6.44
N ASN A 154 -4.79 1.52 6.21
CA ASN A 154 -3.75 2.28 6.89
C ASN A 154 -3.52 3.59 6.12
N ILE A 155 -3.83 4.72 6.72
CA ILE A 155 -3.80 6.02 6.05
C ILE A 155 -2.68 6.88 6.61
N LEU A 156 -1.90 7.46 5.69
CA LEU A 156 -0.93 8.52 5.93
C LEU A 156 -1.48 9.83 5.34
N GLU A 157 -1.58 10.87 6.15
CA GLU A 157 -2.04 12.20 5.73
C GLU A 157 -0.97 13.24 6.06
N PHE A 158 -0.73 14.17 5.13
CA PHE A 158 0.16 15.30 5.38
C PHE A 158 -0.64 16.58 5.62
N SER A 159 -0.11 17.44 6.47
CA SER A 159 -0.58 18.81 6.58
C SER A 159 -0.07 19.63 5.38
N ASP A 160 -0.83 20.67 5.04
CA ASP A 160 -0.46 21.65 4.02
C ASP A 160 -0.03 21.01 2.67
N LYS A 161 1.22 21.20 2.30
CA LYS A 161 1.78 20.82 0.99
C LYS A 161 2.57 19.51 1.01
N GLY A 162 2.53 18.74 2.11
CA GLY A 162 3.29 17.49 2.22
C GLY A 162 2.83 16.43 1.22
N PHE A 163 3.79 15.72 0.63
CA PHE A 163 3.54 14.59 -0.26
C PHE A 163 4.77 13.68 -0.36
N VAL A 164 4.61 12.53 -1.01
CA VAL A 164 5.65 11.54 -1.29
C VAL A 164 5.59 11.13 -2.76
N GLY A 165 6.73 11.08 -3.41
CA GLY A 165 6.86 10.58 -4.78
C GLY A 165 6.19 11.46 -5.82
N PHE A 166 5.47 10.85 -6.75
CA PHE A 166 4.80 11.54 -7.85
C PHE A 166 3.57 12.31 -7.37
N PHE A 167 3.57 13.64 -7.55
CA PHE A 167 2.50 14.48 -7.04
C PHE A 167 1.26 14.48 -7.95
N VAL A 168 0.13 14.09 -7.39
CA VAL A 168 -1.18 14.00 -8.06
C VAL A 168 -2.26 14.89 -7.43
N GLY A 169 -1.85 15.91 -6.68
CA GLY A 169 -2.76 16.87 -6.06
C GLY A 169 -3.41 16.36 -4.77
N LYS A 170 -2.85 15.32 -4.19
CA LYS A 170 -3.31 14.74 -2.91
C LYS A 170 -2.20 14.76 -1.87
N HIS A 171 -2.62 14.87 -0.63
CA HIS A 171 -1.76 14.90 0.55
C HIS A 171 -2.03 13.73 1.48
N ASN A 172 -2.73 12.72 0.97
CA ASN A 172 -3.07 11.49 1.68
C ASN A 172 -2.75 10.26 0.84
N TYR A 173 -2.33 9.20 1.53
CA TYR A 173 -1.91 7.94 0.96
C TYR A 173 -2.50 6.78 1.75
N THR A 174 -2.82 5.70 1.05
CA THR A 174 -3.02 4.39 1.69
C THR A 174 -1.69 3.65 1.71
N ILE A 175 -1.32 3.09 2.86
CA ILE A 175 -0.21 2.16 2.99
C ILE A 175 -0.76 0.77 2.65
N GLU A 176 -0.53 0.33 1.41
CA GLU A 176 -1.09 -0.92 0.88
C GLU A 176 -0.41 -2.15 1.46
N CYS A 177 0.90 -2.09 1.60
CA CYS A 177 1.68 -3.10 2.31
C CYS A 177 3.00 -2.52 2.81
N SER A 178 3.58 -3.18 3.80
CA SER A 178 4.85 -2.77 4.38
C SER A 178 5.57 -3.92 5.05
N ASP A 179 6.88 -3.81 5.12
CA ASP A 179 7.75 -4.53 6.04
C ASP A 179 8.65 -3.52 6.80
N GLU A 180 9.68 -3.99 7.48
CA GLU A 180 10.55 -3.12 8.28
C GLU A 180 11.31 -2.08 7.45
N THR A 181 11.54 -2.34 6.16
CA THR A 181 12.41 -1.53 5.29
C THR A 181 11.73 -1.07 4.01
N ASN A 182 10.55 -1.57 3.67
CA ASN A 182 9.83 -1.22 2.44
C ASN A 182 8.38 -0.87 2.71
N ILE A 183 7.85 0.09 1.97
CA ILE A 183 6.45 0.51 2.03
C ILE A 183 5.93 0.74 0.62
N LEU A 184 4.74 0.21 0.31
CA LEU A 184 3.98 0.58 -0.87
C LEU A 184 2.93 1.62 -0.50
N LEU A 185 3.02 2.79 -1.09
CA LEU A 185 2.04 3.87 -0.96
C LEU A 185 1.17 3.98 -2.20
N ARG A 186 -0.12 4.20 -1.99
CA ARG A 186 -1.10 4.54 -3.04
C ARG A 186 -1.72 5.89 -2.77
N SER A 187 -1.84 6.72 -3.83
CA SER A 187 -2.63 7.95 -3.81
C SER A 187 -3.41 8.08 -5.12
N ALA A 188 -4.68 8.42 -5.05
CA ALA A 188 -5.53 8.56 -6.23
C ALA A 188 -5.76 10.02 -6.58
N ASP A 189 -5.71 10.35 -7.89
CA ASP A 189 -6.06 11.66 -8.37
C ASP A 189 -7.59 11.89 -8.42
N THR A 190 -8.03 13.06 -8.84
CA THR A 190 -9.46 13.38 -8.93
C THR A 190 -10.17 12.73 -10.12
N GLN A 191 -9.45 12.00 -10.97
CA GLN A 191 -9.96 11.34 -12.16
C GLN A 191 -10.11 9.83 -11.98
N GLY A 192 -9.81 9.31 -10.77
CA GLY A 192 -9.89 7.89 -10.46
C GLY A 192 -8.64 7.10 -10.86
N THR A 193 -7.52 7.78 -11.16
CA THR A 193 -6.25 7.11 -11.38
C THR A 193 -5.50 6.98 -10.05
N ALA A 194 -5.28 5.76 -9.61
CA ALA A 194 -4.42 5.47 -8.48
C ALA A 194 -2.97 5.36 -8.93
N TRP A 195 -2.07 5.96 -8.16
CA TRP A 195 -0.64 5.97 -8.35
C TRP A 195 0.04 5.29 -7.18
N TYR A 196 0.96 4.41 -7.49
CA TYR A 196 1.65 3.55 -6.52
C TYR A 196 3.13 3.85 -6.55
N VAL A 197 3.74 3.92 -5.38
CA VAL A 197 5.19 4.11 -5.25
C VAL A 197 5.74 3.24 -4.13
N TRP A 198 6.81 2.51 -4.44
CA TRP A 198 7.56 1.76 -3.45
C TRP A 198 8.67 2.62 -2.86
N LEU A 199 8.68 2.68 -1.54
CA LEU A 199 9.75 3.30 -0.77
C LEU A 199 10.59 2.23 -0.10
N THR A 200 11.86 2.56 0.14
CA THR A 200 12.76 1.79 1.00
C THR A 200 13.51 2.70 1.96
N SER A 201 13.83 2.20 3.14
CA SER A 201 14.72 2.86 4.10
C SER A 201 16.15 2.34 4.03
N GLU A 202 16.41 1.40 3.15
CA GLU A 202 17.77 0.88 2.86
C GLU A 202 18.42 1.68 1.73
N GLU A 203 19.72 1.47 1.52
CA GLU A 203 20.42 2.00 0.37
C GLU A 203 19.84 1.40 -0.91
N VAL A 204 19.45 2.28 -1.83
CA VAL A 204 18.91 1.83 -3.12
C VAL A 204 20.04 1.22 -3.95
N SER A 205 19.86 -0.02 -4.39
CA SER A 205 20.82 -0.68 -5.26
C SER A 205 21.07 0.15 -6.53
N THR A 206 22.32 0.23 -6.96
CA THR A 206 22.70 0.87 -8.24
C THR A 206 22.51 -0.06 -9.45
N VAL A 207 22.17 -1.32 -9.20
CA VAL A 207 21.93 -2.34 -10.22
C VAL A 207 20.44 -2.66 -10.24
N ALA A 208 19.85 -2.64 -11.43
CA ALA A 208 18.45 -3.02 -11.60
C ALA A 208 18.21 -4.46 -11.11
N SER A 209 17.25 -4.64 -10.25
CA SER A 209 16.75 -5.94 -9.84
C SER A 209 15.51 -6.26 -10.67
N LYS A 210 15.47 -7.49 -11.20
CA LYS A 210 14.27 -7.99 -11.87
C LYS A 210 13.23 -8.48 -10.87
N ASP A 211 13.64 -8.71 -9.63
CA ASP A 211 12.80 -9.27 -8.58
C ASP A 211 12.65 -8.27 -7.43
N ARG A 212 11.47 -7.67 -7.34
CA ARG A 212 11.06 -6.86 -6.18
C ARG A 212 10.74 -7.69 -4.93
N PHE A 213 10.64 -9.00 -5.10
CA PHE A 213 10.40 -9.95 -4.03
C PHE A 213 11.69 -10.71 -3.74
N THR A 214 12.37 -10.36 -2.65
CA THR A 214 13.69 -10.92 -2.30
C THR A 214 13.60 -12.02 -1.25
N LYS A 215 12.47 -12.14 -0.56
CA LYS A 215 12.26 -13.15 0.46
C LYS A 215 11.35 -14.26 -0.07
N LEU A 216 11.93 -15.42 -0.29
CA LEU A 216 11.16 -16.63 -0.58
C LEU A 216 10.40 -17.05 0.69
N ILE A 217 9.08 -17.02 0.64
CA ILE A 217 8.20 -17.45 1.74
C ILE A 217 7.54 -18.79 1.46
N TRP A 218 7.43 -19.17 0.21
CA TRP A 218 6.86 -20.43 -0.20
C TRP A 218 7.23 -20.76 -1.65
N GLU A 219 7.51 -22.01 -1.92
CA GLU A 219 7.71 -22.57 -3.27
C GLU A 219 7.29 -24.02 -3.35
N ASP A 220 7.04 -24.51 -4.53
CA ASP A 220 6.97 -25.92 -4.83
C ASP A 220 7.60 -26.19 -6.19
N ASN A 221 8.73 -26.89 -6.18
CA ASN A 221 9.46 -27.29 -7.37
C ASN A 221 8.94 -28.60 -7.96
N PHE A 222 7.93 -29.21 -7.32
CA PHE A 222 7.35 -30.49 -7.74
C PHE A 222 8.39 -31.63 -7.87
N ASP A 223 9.34 -31.69 -6.93
CA ASP A 223 10.47 -32.64 -6.94
C ASP A 223 10.05 -34.10 -6.69
N GLY A 224 8.80 -34.31 -6.30
CA GLY A 224 8.26 -35.63 -6.03
C GLY A 224 7.82 -36.41 -7.29
N SER A 225 7.10 -37.50 -7.08
CA SER A 225 6.40 -38.24 -8.11
C SER A 225 5.06 -38.78 -7.60
N GLY A 226 4.06 -38.90 -8.47
CA GLY A 226 2.71 -39.34 -8.11
C GLY A 226 1.86 -38.17 -7.59
N LYS A 227 1.27 -38.26 -6.41
CA LYS A 227 0.40 -37.22 -5.84
C LYS A 227 1.20 -35.99 -5.46
N VAL A 228 0.55 -34.81 -5.50
CA VAL A 228 1.12 -33.57 -4.96
C VAL A 228 1.29 -33.65 -3.44
N ASP A 229 2.22 -32.86 -2.91
CA ASP A 229 2.41 -32.74 -1.46
C ASP A 229 1.16 -32.11 -0.82
N THR A 230 0.44 -32.90 -0.02
CA THR A 230 -0.80 -32.47 0.65
C THR A 230 -0.56 -31.51 1.81
N ASN A 231 0.68 -31.30 2.25
CA ASN A 231 1.01 -30.21 3.18
C ASN A 231 1.01 -28.86 2.46
N LYS A 232 1.30 -28.83 1.17
CA LYS A 232 1.32 -27.63 0.33
C LYS A 232 0.02 -27.43 -0.43
N TRP A 233 -0.62 -28.52 -0.89
CA TRP A 233 -1.76 -28.48 -1.79
C TRP A 233 -2.98 -29.20 -1.23
N GLN A 234 -4.14 -28.69 -1.54
CA GLN A 234 -5.42 -29.34 -1.32
C GLN A 234 -6.06 -29.70 -2.66
N TYR A 235 -6.47 -30.97 -2.82
CA TYR A 235 -7.32 -31.36 -3.95
C TYR A 235 -8.74 -30.84 -3.75
N GLU A 236 -9.33 -30.30 -4.79
CA GLU A 236 -10.75 -30.02 -4.86
C GLU A 236 -11.45 -31.12 -5.66
N VAL A 237 -12.02 -32.09 -4.96
CA VAL A 237 -12.73 -33.23 -5.58
C VAL A 237 -14.22 -32.94 -5.59
N ARG A 238 -14.81 -32.87 -6.79
CA ARG A 238 -16.24 -32.67 -6.97
C ARG A 238 -16.72 -33.34 -8.27
N ASN A 239 -17.93 -33.92 -8.21
CA ASN A 239 -18.58 -34.49 -9.38
C ASN A 239 -19.25 -33.43 -10.26
N GLN A 240 -19.61 -32.28 -9.69
CA GLN A 240 -20.28 -31.19 -10.42
C GLN A 240 -19.78 -29.85 -9.91
N TRP A 241 -19.45 -28.95 -10.84
CA TRP A 241 -19.00 -27.59 -10.60
C TRP A 241 -20.07 -26.56 -11.02
N TYR A 242 -19.88 -25.32 -10.56
CA TYR A 242 -20.68 -24.17 -10.97
C TYR A 242 -20.41 -23.79 -12.43
N ASN A 243 -21.18 -22.85 -12.97
CA ASN A 243 -20.98 -22.28 -14.30
C ASN A 243 -21.04 -23.28 -15.48
N ASN A 244 -21.79 -24.37 -15.32
CA ASN A 244 -21.93 -25.42 -16.36
C ASN A 244 -20.60 -26.09 -16.77
N GLU A 245 -19.62 -26.13 -15.86
CA GLU A 245 -18.41 -26.92 -16.08
C GLU A 245 -18.75 -28.38 -16.33
N LYS A 246 -18.06 -28.99 -17.31
CA LYS A 246 -18.44 -30.31 -17.85
C LYS A 246 -17.68 -31.47 -17.23
N GLN A 247 -16.71 -31.20 -16.38
CA GLN A 247 -15.86 -32.22 -15.79
C GLN A 247 -16.19 -32.48 -14.31
N ALA A 248 -15.97 -33.67 -13.87
CA ALA A 248 -15.70 -33.98 -12.47
C ALA A 248 -14.21 -33.73 -12.18
N THR A 249 -13.89 -33.17 -11.02
CA THR A 249 -12.49 -33.07 -10.57
C THR A 249 -12.16 -34.19 -9.59
N THR A 250 -10.98 -34.76 -9.73
CA THR A 250 -10.53 -35.92 -8.96
C THR A 250 -9.13 -35.73 -8.39
N ASP A 251 -8.77 -36.52 -7.39
CA ASP A 251 -7.43 -36.64 -6.81
C ASP A 251 -6.61 -37.83 -7.42
N ARG A 252 -7.09 -38.38 -8.53
CA ARG A 252 -6.40 -39.50 -9.20
C ARG A 252 -5.16 -39.01 -9.94
N GLU A 253 -4.11 -39.81 -9.95
CA GLU A 253 -2.88 -39.49 -10.70
C GLU A 253 -3.11 -39.37 -12.21
N ASP A 254 -4.15 -39.97 -12.73
CA ASP A 254 -4.62 -39.76 -14.09
C ASP A 254 -5.02 -38.34 -14.42
N ASN A 255 -5.46 -37.56 -13.41
CA ASN A 255 -5.88 -36.20 -13.57
C ASN A 255 -4.92 -35.19 -12.95
N VAL A 256 -4.25 -35.54 -11.84
CA VAL A 256 -3.26 -34.67 -11.19
C VAL A 256 -2.09 -35.51 -10.73
N LYS A 257 -0.91 -35.25 -11.26
CA LYS A 257 0.32 -35.87 -10.77
C LYS A 257 1.53 -34.96 -10.89
N VAL A 258 2.51 -35.24 -10.08
CA VAL A 258 3.89 -34.77 -10.22
C VAL A 258 4.72 -35.80 -10.92
N GLU A 259 5.44 -35.40 -11.95
CA GLU A 259 6.29 -36.26 -12.71
C GLU A 259 7.43 -35.46 -13.36
N ASN A 260 8.68 -35.86 -13.10
CA ASN A 260 9.88 -35.24 -13.64
C ASN A 260 9.98 -33.71 -13.33
N GLY A 261 9.71 -33.31 -12.09
CA GLY A 261 9.77 -31.90 -11.67
C GLY A 261 8.65 -31.03 -12.22
N VAL A 262 7.56 -31.63 -12.68
CA VAL A 262 6.44 -30.91 -13.29
C VAL A 262 5.11 -31.36 -12.70
N LEU A 263 4.26 -30.41 -12.34
CA LEU A 263 2.85 -30.64 -12.08
C LEU A 263 2.11 -30.86 -13.41
N LYS A 264 1.45 -32.02 -13.55
CA LYS A 264 0.59 -32.34 -14.70
C LYS A 264 -0.86 -32.38 -14.27
N ILE A 265 -1.69 -31.53 -14.87
CA ILE A 265 -3.14 -31.58 -14.75
C ILE A 265 -3.71 -32.00 -16.10
N THR A 266 -4.40 -33.13 -16.11
CA THR A 266 -4.87 -33.76 -17.35
C THR A 266 -6.40 -33.81 -17.36
N ALA A 267 -7.00 -33.24 -18.41
CA ALA A 267 -8.40 -33.43 -18.72
C ALA A 267 -8.58 -34.69 -19.58
N LYS A 268 -9.53 -35.56 -19.21
CA LYS A 268 -9.83 -36.82 -19.90
C LYS A 268 -11.30 -36.86 -20.26
N LYS A 269 -11.58 -37.44 -21.42
CA LYS A 269 -12.94 -37.79 -21.82
C LYS A 269 -13.25 -39.19 -21.30
N GLU A 270 -13.95 -39.25 -20.20
CA GLU A 270 -14.37 -40.49 -19.55
C GLU A 270 -15.61 -40.26 -18.69
N SER A 271 -16.43 -41.29 -18.49
CA SER A 271 -17.59 -41.18 -17.59
C SER A 271 -17.15 -41.37 -16.13
N TYR A 272 -17.38 -40.37 -15.31
CA TYR A 272 -17.05 -40.40 -13.90
C TYR A 272 -17.96 -39.45 -13.10
N GLY A 273 -18.56 -39.93 -11.99
CA GLY A 273 -19.38 -39.11 -11.11
C GLY A 273 -20.56 -38.41 -11.79
N GLY A 274 -21.11 -39.01 -12.86
CA GLY A 274 -22.20 -38.43 -13.65
C GLY A 274 -21.78 -37.42 -14.72
N GLN A 275 -20.48 -37.16 -14.86
CA GLN A 275 -19.90 -36.28 -15.87
C GLN A 275 -19.26 -37.12 -17.00
N GLN A 276 -19.08 -36.49 -18.16
CA GLN A 276 -18.45 -37.15 -19.34
C GLN A 276 -16.96 -36.77 -19.47
N TYR A 277 -16.45 -35.98 -18.57
CA TYR A 277 -15.04 -35.56 -18.52
C TYR A 277 -14.55 -35.58 -17.07
N THR A 278 -13.28 -35.82 -16.91
CA THR A 278 -12.57 -35.61 -15.65
C THR A 278 -11.41 -34.68 -15.83
N SER A 279 -11.02 -34.01 -14.76
CA SER A 279 -9.83 -33.16 -14.66
C SER A 279 -9.34 -33.11 -13.22
N GLY A 280 -8.28 -32.36 -12.97
CA GLY A 280 -7.77 -32.07 -11.64
C GLY A 280 -7.96 -30.61 -11.26
N ARG A 281 -8.08 -30.34 -9.96
CA ARG A 281 -8.06 -29.00 -9.40
C ARG A 281 -7.39 -29.06 -8.03
N ILE A 282 -6.36 -28.25 -7.86
CA ILE A 282 -5.64 -28.10 -6.59
C ILE A 282 -5.58 -26.63 -6.20
N ARG A 283 -5.42 -26.36 -4.92
CA ARG A 283 -5.31 -25.02 -4.36
C ARG A 283 -4.48 -25.03 -3.07
N THR A 284 -4.03 -23.87 -2.64
CA THR A 284 -3.29 -23.67 -1.39
C THR A 284 -4.19 -23.34 -0.19
N PHE A 285 -5.51 -23.45 -0.34
CA PHE A 285 -6.47 -23.10 0.71
C PHE A 285 -6.13 -23.78 2.05
N THR A 286 -6.10 -23.02 3.12
CA THR A 286 -5.66 -23.40 4.47
C THR A 286 -4.19 -23.83 4.59
N LYS A 287 -3.41 -23.76 3.52
CA LYS A 287 -1.98 -24.12 3.50
C LYS A 287 -1.09 -22.88 3.43
N LEU A 288 -1.48 -21.94 2.61
CA LEU A 288 -0.82 -20.65 2.46
C LEU A 288 -1.84 -19.59 2.06
N ASP A 289 -1.90 -18.53 2.83
CA ASP A 289 -2.63 -17.31 2.48
C ASP A 289 -1.62 -16.15 2.43
N PHE A 290 -1.69 -15.36 1.38
CA PHE A 290 -0.88 -14.14 1.25
C PHE A 290 -1.69 -13.07 0.50
N THR A 291 -1.45 -11.81 0.86
CA THR A 291 -2.13 -10.68 0.22
C THR A 291 -1.34 -10.19 -0.99
N TYR A 292 -0.02 -10.15 -0.87
CA TYR A 292 0.90 -9.71 -1.92
C TYR A 292 2.06 -10.69 -2.07
N GLY A 293 2.41 -10.99 -3.32
CA GLY A 293 3.51 -11.89 -3.63
C GLY A 293 3.58 -12.21 -5.14
N ARG A 294 4.65 -12.89 -5.53
CA ARG A 294 4.88 -13.38 -6.89
C ARG A 294 5.42 -14.80 -6.87
#